data_e2c44fb7262eb6099a821f6bd8b39fe9
#
_entry.id   e2c44fb7262eb6099a821f6bd8b39fe9
#
_cell.length_a   1.000
_cell.length_b   1.000
_cell.length_c   1.000
_cell.angle_alpha   90.00
_cell.angle_beta   90.00
_cell.angle_gamma   90.00
#
_symmetry.space_group_name_H-M   'P 1'
#
loop_
_entity.id
_entity.type
_entity.pdbx_description
1 polymer ?
#
loop_
_entity_poly.entity_id
_entity_poly.type
_entity_poly.pdbx_seq_one_letter_code
_entity_poly.pdbx_strand_id
1 'polypeptide(L)'
;TMLGDTAVAINGDDPRYAHLHGCHVVLPLLNKEIPIVCDEHADMTKGTGVVKITPAHDPNDFEVGLRHDLPIVRVFTYDGHMTGAADKAAADALFAAGKNAINEPEVLDCGKYAGMTTLEARKAILADLEAGGFLKEIEPLKHEVGTCYRCHSTIEPMVSKQWFVKMEPLAKPAIESVEKGEIKFVPERFTKNYMNWMKNTRDWCISRQLWWGHQIPAWYCDDCGETVVAKSAPCTCPKCGGTRLTQDPDTLDTWFSSALWPFSTLGWPNEESEDLKYFYPTNTLVTGYDIIGFWVSRMIFSGLAYTGKAPFDTVCIHGIVRDSQGRKMSKSL
;
A
#
# COMPACT_ATOMS: atom_id res chain seq x y z
N THR A 1 10.34 2.44 -16.45
CA THR A 1 10.24 1.22 -15.58
C THR A 1 10.80 -0.03 -16.25
N MET A 2 10.84 -0.11 -17.61
CA MET A 2 11.28 -1.29 -18.38
C MET A 2 12.58 -1.93 -17.84
N LEU A 3 13.55 -1.14 -17.41
CA LEU A 3 14.81 -1.68 -16.84
C LEU A 3 14.59 -2.54 -15.59
N GLY A 4 13.46 -2.38 -14.90
CA GLY A 4 13.06 -3.18 -13.74
C GLY A 4 12.14 -4.35 -14.07
N ASP A 5 11.94 -4.68 -15.35
CA ASP A 5 11.12 -5.82 -15.74
C ASP A 5 11.78 -7.12 -15.29
N THR A 6 10.98 -8.02 -14.72
CA THR A 6 11.46 -9.30 -14.17
C THR A 6 10.78 -10.51 -14.80
N ALA A 7 9.75 -10.29 -15.60
CA ALA A 7 9.11 -11.31 -16.41
C ALA A 7 8.33 -10.70 -17.58
N VAL A 8 7.91 -11.56 -18.48
CA VAL A 8 6.87 -11.31 -19.47
C VAL A 8 5.72 -12.27 -19.19
N ALA A 9 4.50 -11.76 -19.07
CA ALA A 9 3.30 -12.58 -18.88
C ALA A 9 2.58 -12.82 -20.20
N ILE A 10 2.12 -14.04 -20.40
CA ILE A 10 1.22 -14.48 -21.47
C ILE A 10 0.04 -15.20 -20.83
N ASN A 11 -1.10 -15.22 -21.51
CA ASN A 11 -2.22 -16.06 -21.06
C ASN A 11 -1.93 -17.53 -21.41
N GLY A 12 -2.12 -18.42 -20.43
CA GLY A 12 -1.87 -19.86 -20.63
C GLY A 12 -2.74 -20.52 -21.70
N ASP A 13 -3.91 -19.94 -21.96
CA ASP A 13 -4.87 -20.43 -22.96
C ASP A 13 -4.68 -19.77 -24.34
N ASP A 14 -3.70 -18.88 -24.51
CA ASP A 14 -3.44 -18.21 -25.78
C ASP A 14 -2.66 -19.12 -26.75
N PRO A 15 -3.31 -19.64 -27.81
CA PRO A 15 -2.66 -20.56 -28.71
C PRO A 15 -1.49 -19.96 -29.52
N ARG A 16 -1.45 -18.62 -29.62
CA ARG A 16 -0.38 -17.89 -30.32
C ARG A 16 0.97 -18.08 -29.65
N TYR A 17 0.97 -18.24 -28.34
CA TYR A 17 2.17 -18.26 -27.49
C TYR A 17 2.39 -19.58 -26.73
N ALA A 18 1.58 -20.62 -26.99
CA ALA A 18 1.70 -21.90 -26.34
C ALA A 18 3.12 -22.54 -26.45
N HIS A 19 3.82 -22.28 -27.56
CA HIS A 19 5.19 -22.73 -27.76
C HIS A 19 6.25 -22.00 -26.93
N LEU A 20 5.88 -20.91 -26.27
CA LEU A 20 6.78 -20.11 -25.42
C LEU A 20 6.63 -20.40 -23.91
N HIS A 21 5.74 -21.32 -23.54
CA HIS A 21 5.58 -21.69 -22.13
C HIS A 21 6.91 -22.21 -21.56
N GLY A 22 7.35 -21.62 -20.42
CA GLY A 22 8.61 -21.97 -19.76
C GLY A 22 9.88 -21.48 -20.46
N CYS A 23 9.75 -20.71 -21.52
CA CYS A 23 10.87 -20.06 -22.19
C CYS A 23 11.29 -18.76 -21.45
N HIS A 24 12.41 -18.20 -21.88
CA HIS A 24 12.92 -16.90 -21.43
C HIS A 24 13.03 -15.96 -22.62
N VAL A 25 12.99 -14.67 -22.32
CA VAL A 25 13.28 -13.60 -23.27
C VAL A 25 14.41 -12.73 -22.76
N VAL A 26 15.14 -12.10 -23.67
CA VAL A 26 16.22 -11.18 -23.32
C VAL A 26 15.63 -9.77 -23.22
N LEU A 27 15.73 -9.15 -22.05
CA LEU A 27 15.35 -7.76 -21.84
C LEU A 27 16.34 -6.84 -22.57
N PRO A 28 15.90 -6.05 -23.56
CA PRO A 28 16.78 -5.17 -24.30
C PRO A 28 17.49 -4.16 -23.40
N LEU A 29 18.64 -3.66 -23.83
CA LEU A 29 19.53 -2.68 -23.18
C LEU A 29 20.23 -3.22 -21.94
N LEU A 30 19.68 -4.14 -21.19
CA LEU A 30 20.31 -4.82 -20.05
C LEU A 30 20.93 -6.16 -20.44
N ASN A 31 20.52 -6.72 -21.57
CA ASN A 31 20.91 -8.07 -22.03
C ASN A 31 20.68 -9.15 -20.94
N LYS A 32 19.61 -8.99 -20.16
CA LYS A 32 19.23 -9.86 -19.05
C LYS A 32 18.14 -10.82 -19.48
N GLU A 33 18.30 -12.10 -19.21
CA GLU A 33 17.23 -13.09 -19.41
C GLU A 33 16.18 -12.96 -18.32
N ILE A 34 14.90 -12.93 -18.71
CA ILE A 34 13.74 -12.93 -17.82
C ILE A 34 12.75 -14.01 -18.28
N PRO A 35 12.03 -14.67 -17.35
CA PRO A 35 11.11 -15.75 -17.68
C PRO A 35 9.86 -15.27 -18.39
N ILE A 36 9.25 -16.16 -19.18
CA ILE A 36 7.87 -16.04 -19.66
C ILE A 36 6.99 -16.82 -18.69
N VAL A 37 6.03 -16.13 -18.04
CA VAL A 37 5.09 -16.72 -17.10
C VAL A 37 3.68 -16.77 -17.68
N CYS A 38 2.90 -17.79 -17.32
CA CYS A 38 1.50 -17.91 -17.70
C CYS A 38 0.63 -17.30 -16.59
N ASP A 39 -0.07 -16.21 -16.87
CA ASP A 39 -0.92 -15.53 -15.90
C ASP A 39 -2.16 -14.90 -16.57
N GLU A 40 -3.30 -14.97 -15.89
CA GLU A 40 -4.58 -14.39 -16.35
C GLU A 40 -4.54 -12.86 -16.47
N HIS A 41 -3.55 -12.21 -15.86
CA HIS A 41 -3.30 -10.78 -16.01
C HIS A 41 -3.05 -10.39 -17.49
N ALA A 42 -2.50 -11.28 -18.28
CA ALA A 42 -2.32 -11.11 -19.72
C ALA A 42 -3.64 -11.36 -20.47
N ASP A 43 -4.33 -10.28 -20.84
CA ASP A 43 -5.59 -10.33 -21.57
C ASP A 43 -5.34 -10.56 -23.07
N MET A 44 -5.73 -11.73 -23.58
CA MET A 44 -5.55 -12.16 -24.97
C MET A 44 -6.19 -11.19 -25.99
N THR A 45 -7.16 -10.39 -25.57
CA THR A 45 -7.92 -9.49 -26.45
C THR A 45 -7.29 -8.10 -26.56
N LYS A 46 -6.30 -7.79 -25.73
CA LYS A 46 -5.65 -6.48 -25.69
C LYS A 46 -4.27 -6.49 -26.33
N GLY A 47 -4.05 -5.59 -27.26
CA GLY A 47 -2.77 -5.45 -27.96
C GLY A 47 -2.25 -6.76 -28.53
N THR A 48 -1.02 -7.13 -28.14
CA THR A 48 -0.42 -8.41 -28.54
C THR A 48 -0.88 -9.57 -27.66
N GLY A 49 -1.52 -9.35 -26.53
CA GLY A 49 -1.80 -10.36 -25.52
C GLY A 49 -0.59 -10.67 -24.61
N VAL A 50 0.51 -9.92 -24.74
CA VAL A 50 1.75 -10.09 -23.98
C VAL A 50 1.95 -8.86 -23.11
N VAL A 51 2.27 -9.07 -21.82
CA VAL A 51 2.44 -7.99 -20.85
C VAL A 51 3.80 -8.10 -20.19
N LYS A 52 4.56 -7.00 -20.15
CA LYS A 52 5.78 -6.91 -19.35
C LYS A 52 5.42 -6.81 -17.86
N ILE A 53 6.20 -7.39 -16.97
CA ILE A 53 5.93 -7.41 -15.54
C ILE A 53 7.05 -6.68 -14.78
N THR A 54 6.68 -5.56 -14.14
CA THR A 54 7.58 -4.72 -13.34
C THR A 54 7.05 -4.63 -11.90
N PRO A 55 7.26 -5.62 -11.05
CA PRO A 55 6.63 -5.71 -9.72
C PRO A 55 6.91 -4.52 -8.81
N ALA A 56 8.06 -3.87 -8.95
CA ALA A 56 8.42 -2.73 -8.10
C ALA A 56 7.64 -1.43 -8.43
N HIS A 57 7.01 -1.34 -9.61
CA HIS A 57 6.51 -0.07 -10.16
C HIS A 57 5.07 -0.12 -10.71
N ASP A 58 4.38 -1.22 -10.53
CA ASP A 58 2.96 -1.37 -10.84
C ASP A 58 2.28 -2.29 -9.84
N PRO A 59 1.14 -1.86 -9.22
CA PRO A 59 0.45 -2.69 -8.23
C PRO A 59 -0.08 -4.01 -8.77
N ASN A 60 -0.50 -4.07 -10.05
CA ASN A 60 -0.99 -5.30 -10.64
C ASN A 60 0.18 -6.24 -10.99
N ASP A 61 1.28 -5.69 -11.50
CA ASP A 61 2.51 -6.43 -11.75
C ASP A 61 3.10 -6.98 -10.43
N PHE A 62 2.94 -6.25 -9.32
CA PHE A 62 3.33 -6.71 -7.99
C PHE A 62 2.59 -7.99 -7.58
N GLU A 63 1.27 -8.04 -7.79
CA GLU A 63 0.46 -9.23 -7.52
C GLU A 63 0.87 -10.42 -8.41
N VAL A 64 1.20 -10.17 -9.68
CA VAL A 64 1.78 -11.20 -10.57
C VAL A 64 3.13 -11.65 -10.02
N GLY A 65 3.96 -10.71 -9.58
CA GLY A 65 5.26 -11.00 -8.99
C GLY A 65 5.16 -11.93 -7.77
N LEU A 66 4.19 -11.70 -6.89
CA LEU A 66 3.93 -12.56 -5.73
C LEU A 66 3.48 -13.97 -6.14
N ARG A 67 2.59 -14.09 -7.14
CA ARG A 67 2.10 -15.38 -7.60
C ARG A 67 3.18 -16.26 -8.25
N HIS A 68 4.16 -15.64 -8.90
CA HIS A 68 5.22 -16.31 -9.63
C HIS A 68 6.60 -16.21 -8.98
N ASP A 69 6.68 -15.72 -7.74
CA ASP A 69 7.93 -15.55 -6.97
C ASP A 69 9.00 -14.77 -7.76
N LEU A 70 8.59 -13.70 -8.44
CA LEU A 70 9.47 -12.89 -9.26
C LEU A 70 10.25 -11.89 -8.42
N PRO A 71 11.50 -11.57 -8.79
CA PRO A 71 12.26 -10.50 -8.15
C PRO A 71 11.55 -9.15 -8.24
N ILE A 72 11.65 -8.35 -7.18
CA ILE A 72 11.14 -6.98 -7.13
C ILE A 72 12.34 -6.04 -7.33
N VAL A 73 12.44 -5.41 -8.50
CA VAL A 73 13.61 -4.61 -8.89
C VAL A 73 13.23 -3.14 -9.04
N ARG A 74 13.71 -2.32 -8.11
CA ARG A 74 13.50 -0.87 -8.11
C ARG A 74 14.49 -0.16 -9.00
N VAL A 75 14.00 0.79 -9.80
CA VAL A 75 14.81 1.54 -10.78
C VAL A 75 14.80 3.06 -10.57
N PHE A 76 14.07 3.59 -9.58
CA PHE A 76 14.18 4.99 -9.19
C PHE A 76 14.30 5.20 -7.69
N THR A 77 14.87 6.34 -7.35
CA THR A 77 15.00 6.87 -5.99
C THR A 77 13.67 7.48 -5.53
N TYR A 78 13.57 7.79 -4.25
CA TYR A 78 12.36 8.40 -3.67
C TYR A 78 12.06 9.80 -4.19
N ASP A 79 13.03 10.49 -4.79
CA ASP A 79 12.89 11.79 -5.43
C ASP A 79 12.65 11.72 -6.95
N GLY A 80 12.44 10.51 -7.49
CA GLY A 80 12.02 10.29 -8.89
C GLY A 80 13.15 10.32 -9.92
N HIS A 81 14.39 10.07 -9.51
CA HIS A 81 15.52 9.92 -10.41
C HIS A 81 15.90 8.45 -10.59
N MET A 82 16.41 8.09 -11.75
CA MET A 82 16.88 6.73 -12.01
C MET A 82 18.03 6.36 -11.07
N THR A 83 17.99 5.17 -10.49
CA THR A 83 19.01 4.67 -9.55
C THR A 83 20.34 4.41 -10.25
N GLY A 84 21.43 4.62 -9.53
CA GLY A 84 22.80 4.38 -9.99
C GLY A 84 23.58 3.46 -9.10
N ALA A 85 24.89 3.34 -9.40
CA ALA A 85 25.82 2.48 -8.66
C ALA A 85 25.88 2.77 -7.16
N ALA A 86 25.76 4.04 -6.74
CA ALA A 86 25.75 4.44 -5.34
C ALA A 86 24.50 3.93 -4.61
N ASP A 87 23.31 4.04 -5.23
CA ASP A 87 22.05 3.56 -4.67
C ASP A 87 22.05 2.05 -4.52
N LYS A 88 22.56 1.34 -5.54
CA LYS A 88 22.74 -0.10 -5.50
C LYS A 88 23.69 -0.51 -4.38
N ALA A 89 24.85 0.11 -4.30
CA ALA A 89 25.86 -0.21 -3.27
C ALA A 89 25.31 0.03 -1.85
N ALA A 90 24.53 1.09 -1.64
CA ALA A 90 23.87 1.36 -0.37
C ALA A 90 22.85 0.28 0.00
N ALA A 91 22.04 -0.17 -0.96
CA ALA A 91 21.07 -1.25 -0.77
C ALA A 91 21.76 -2.59 -0.49
N ASP A 92 22.79 -2.94 -1.26
CA ASP A 92 23.56 -4.17 -1.10
C ASP A 92 24.26 -4.21 0.28
N ALA A 93 24.77 -3.06 0.77
CA ALA A 93 25.37 -2.96 2.09
C ALA A 93 24.37 -3.20 3.23
N LEU A 94 23.14 -2.70 3.10
CA LEU A 94 22.06 -2.98 4.05
C LEU A 94 21.68 -4.46 4.04
N PHE A 95 21.63 -5.07 2.86
CA PHE A 95 21.36 -6.48 2.70
C PHE A 95 22.44 -7.35 3.36
N ALA A 96 23.71 -7.07 3.08
CA ALA A 96 24.85 -7.78 3.66
C ALA A 96 24.92 -7.65 5.20
N ALA A 97 24.46 -6.51 5.74
CA ALA A 97 24.39 -6.29 7.18
C ALA A 97 23.22 -7.03 7.87
N GLY A 98 22.41 -7.79 7.12
CA GLY A 98 21.19 -8.43 7.65
C GLY A 98 20.10 -7.46 8.09
N LYS A 99 20.22 -6.19 7.66
CA LYS A 99 19.28 -5.10 7.98
C LYS A 99 18.11 -5.03 7.00
N ASN A 100 18.19 -5.80 5.93
CA ASN A 100 17.08 -5.96 5.00
C ASN A 100 16.16 -7.07 5.50
N ALA A 101 14.96 -6.67 5.83
CA ALA A 101 13.90 -7.63 6.06
C ALA A 101 13.58 -8.34 4.73
N ILE A 102 13.10 -9.54 4.84
CA ILE A 102 12.44 -10.30 3.80
C ILE A 102 11.56 -9.35 2.97
N ASN A 103 11.74 -9.35 1.64
CA ASN A 103 10.99 -8.58 0.64
C ASN A 103 11.40 -7.09 0.44
N GLU A 104 12.64 -6.70 0.75
CA GLU A 104 13.13 -5.41 0.21
C GLU A 104 13.37 -5.53 -1.29
N PRO A 105 12.96 -4.51 -2.07
CA PRO A 105 13.28 -4.48 -3.48
C PRO A 105 14.79 -4.47 -3.72
N GLU A 106 15.24 -5.25 -4.69
CA GLU A 106 16.57 -5.08 -5.26
C GLU A 106 16.66 -3.67 -5.87
N VAL A 107 17.83 -3.05 -5.80
CA VAL A 107 18.09 -1.76 -6.46
C VAL A 107 18.98 -1.98 -7.66
N LEU A 108 18.49 -1.60 -8.84
CA LEU A 108 19.26 -1.70 -10.07
C LEU A 108 20.19 -0.50 -10.20
N ASP A 109 21.42 -0.73 -10.67
CA ASP A 109 22.21 0.33 -11.28
C ASP A 109 21.75 0.52 -12.74
N CYS A 110 21.09 1.63 -13.02
CA CYS A 110 20.57 1.94 -14.35
C CYS A 110 21.66 2.45 -15.32
N GLY A 111 22.93 2.40 -14.94
CA GLY A 111 24.08 2.71 -15.77
C GLY A 111 24.03 4.14 -16.34
N LYS A 112 24.07 4.28 -17.65
CA LYS A 112 24.03 5.59 -18.32
C LYS A 112 22.76 6.42 -18.09
N TYR A 113 21.68 5.81 -17.59
CA TYR A 113 20.43 6.50 -17.26
C TYR A 113 20.39 6.97 -15.80
N ALA A 114 21.37 6.60 -14.97
CA ALA A 114 21.41 6.99 -13.56
C ALA A 114 21.38 8.51 -13.38
N GLY A 115 20.58 8.97 -12.40
CA GLY A 115 20.41 10.40 -12.12
C GLY A 115 19.48 11.15 -13.07
N MET A 116 19.00 10.54 -14.15
CA MET A 116 17.99 11.14 -15.03
C MET A 116 16.62 11.12 -14.33
N THR A 117 15.80 12.13 -14.57
CA THR A 117 14.38 12.06 -14.23
C THR A 117 13.68 10.96 -15.06
N THR A 118 12.52 10.48 -14.59
CA THR A 118 11.75 9.44 -15.31
C THR A 118 11.39 9.83 -16.73
N LEU A 119 11.14 11.13 -16.99
CA LEU A 119 10.84 11.65 -18.34
C LEU A 119 12.08 11.70 -19.25
N GLU A 120 13.22 12.11 -18.72
CA GLU A 120 14.48 12.11 -19.47
C GLU A 120 14.91 10.68 -19.81
N ALA A 121 14.86 9.78 -18.82
CA ALA A 121 15.15 8.36 -19.00
C ALA A 121 14.25 7.72 -20.06
N ARG A 122 12.94 8.04 -20.07
CA ARG A 122 12.00 7.54 -21.09
C ARG A 122 12.46 7.93 -22.49
N LYS A 123 12.85 9.19 -22.70
CA LYS A 123 13.35 9.66 -24.01
C LYS A 123 14.63 8.95 -24.42
N ALA A 124 15.58 8.84 -23.49
CA ALA A 124 16.88 8.20 -23.75
C ALA A 124 16.71 6.71 -24.06
N ILE A 125 15.88 5.98 -23.28
CA ILE A 125 15.60 4.56 -23.49
C ILE A 125 14.93 4.31 -24.84
N LEU A 126 13.96 5.15 -25.23
CA LEU A 126 13.31 5.02 -26.56
C LEU A 126 14.31 5.20 -27.69
N ALA A 127 15.19 6.21 -27.62
CA ALA A 127 16.24 6.43 -28.61
C ALA A 127 17.22 5.24 -28.71
N ASP A 128 17.57 4.65 -27.57
CA ASP A 128 18.47 3.48 -27.54
C ASP A 128 17.80 2.23 -28.08
N LEU A 129 16.50 2.02 -27.81
CA LEU A 129 15.72 0.92 -28.39
C LEU A 129 15.59 1.04 -29.91
N GLU A 130 15.39 2.27 -30.40
CA GLU A 130 15.35 2.57 -31.81
C GLU A 130 16.70 2.28 -32.49
N ALA A 131 17.79 2.81 -31.89
CA ALA A 131 19.17 2.56 -32.38
C ALA A 131 19.55 1.08 -32.37
N GLY A 132 19.07 0.31 -31.39
CA GLY A 132 19.26 -1.12 -31.28
C GLY A 132 18.35 -1.97 -32.17
N GLY A 133 17.41 -1.36 -32.91
CA GLY A 133 16.44 -2.07 -33.74
C GLY A 133 15.35 -2.83 -32.95
N PHE A 134 15.16 -2.51 -31.66
CA PHE A 134 14.16 -3.15 -30.81
C PHE A 134 12.81 -2.43 -30.83
N LEU A 135 12.79 -1.14 -31.23
CA LEU A 135 11.57 -0.34 -31.30
C LEU A 135 10.85 -0.62 -32.63
N LYS A 136 9.62 -1.16 -32.56
CA LYS A 136 8.78 -1.37 -33.74
C LYS A 136 7.97 -0.12 -34.08
N GLU A 137 7.21 0.38 -33.13
CA GLU A 137 6.40 1.58 -33.28
C GLU A 137 6.03 2.21 -31.94
N ILE A 138 5.59 3.46 -31.95
CA ILE A 138 5.06 4.18 -30.79
C ILE A 138 3.62 4.56 -31.09
N GLU A 139 2.68 3.94 -30.33
CA GLU A 139 1.25 4.26 -30.44
C GLU A 139 0.83 5.22 -29.31
N PRO A 140 0.10 6.31 -29.63
CA PRO A 140 -0.46 7.18 -28.60
C PRO A 140 -1.57 6.46 -27.84
N LEU A 141 -1.41 6.30 -26.53
CA LEU A 141 -2.42 5.73 -25.64
C LEU A 141 -2.98 6.81 -24.71
N LYS A 142 -4.29 7.03 -24.77
CA LYS A 142 -4.98 7.90 -23.81
C LYS A 142 -5.37 7.09 -22.57
N HIS A 143 -4.78 7.43 -21.44
CA HIS A 143 -5.09 6.80 -20.17
C HIS A 143 -5.06 7.81 -19.03
N GLU A 144 -5.63 7.46 -17.88
CA GLU A 144 -5.59 8.27 -16.67
C GLU A 144 -4.27 8.04 -15.93
N VAL A 145 -3.65 9.14 -15.49
CA VAL A 145 -2.41 9.12 -14.70
C VAL A 145 -2.68 9.74 -13.34
N GLY A 146 -2.30 9.05 -12.28
CA GLY A 146 -2.39 9.56 -10.92
C GLY A 146 -1.53 10.80 -10.73
N THR A 147 -2.09 11.84 -10.13
CA THR A 147 -1.36 13.06 -9.77
C THR A 147 -1.54 13.40 -8.29
N CYS A 148 -0.54 14.05 -7.71
CA CYS A 148 -0.64 14.58 -6.36
C CYS A 148 -1.74 15.64 -6.30
N TYR A 149 -2.72 15.48 -5.41
CA TYR A 149 -3.83 16.44 -5.27
C TYR A 149 -3.37 17.83 -4.80
N ARG A 150 -2.15 17.95 -4.26
CA ARG A 150 -1.61 19.20 -3.73
C ARG A 150 -0.74 19.96 -4.72
N CYS A 151 0.19 19.28 -5.39
CA CYS A 151 1.15 19.91 -6.28
C CYS A 151 0.99 19.49 -7.75
N HIS A 152 0.04 18.61 -8.05
CA HIS A 152 -0.26 18.07 -9.38
C HIS A 152 0.90 17.35 -10.09
N SER A 153 1.98 17.05 -9.37
CA SER A 153 3.06 16.19 -9.89
C SER A 153 2.54 14.80 -10.19
N THR A 154 3.01 14.19 -11.26
CA THR A 154 2.73 12.80 -11.62
C THR A 154 3.23 11.87 -10.51
N ILE A 155 2.40 10.90 -10.12
CA ILE A 155 2.77 9.87 -9.17
C ILE A 155 3.48 8.75 -9.92
N GLU A 156 4.70 8.42 -9.47
CA GLU A 156 5.45 7.26 -9.94
C GLU A 156 5.29 6.14 -8.89
N PRO A 157 4.53 5.07 -9.19
CA PRO A 157 4.34 3.98 -8.24
C PRO A 157 5.67 3.30 -7.89
N MET A 158 5.86 3.00 -6.61
CA MET A 158 7.05 2.32 -6.12
C MET A 158 6.70 1.48 -4.89
N VAL A 159 7.21 0.26 -4.84
CA VAL A 159 7.11 -0.59 -3.66
C VAL A 159 8.03 -0.03 -2.57
N SER A 160 7.50 0.11 -1.36
CA SER A 160 8.24 0.51 -0.17
C SER A 160 7.73 -0.26 1.06
N LYS A 161 8.59 -0.40 2.07
CA LYS A 161 8.15 -0.97 3.34
C LYS A 161 7.13 -0.08 4.00
N GLN A 162 6.06 -0.70 4.48
CA GLN A 162 4.99 -0.02 5.19
C GLN A 162 4.47 -0.92 6.32
N TRP A 163 3.90 -0.31 7.35
CA TRP A 163 3.19 -1.03 8.38
C TRP A 163 1.75 -1.29 7.96
N PHE A 164 1.31 -2.53 8.10
CA PHE A 164 -0.04 -2.94 7.76
C PHE A 164 -0.75 -3.57 8.95
N VAL A 165 -2.03 -3.28 9.08
CA VAL A 165 -2.95 -4.04 9.91
C VAL A 165 -3.58 -5.14 9.06
N LYS A 166 -3.44 -6.39 9.48
CA LYS A 166 -4.12 -7.53 8.85
C LYS A 166 -5.61 -7.42 9.11
N MET A 167 -6.39 -7.13 8.07
CA MET A 167 -7.79 -6.76 8.22
C MET A 167 -8.75 -7.94 8.34
N GLU A 168 -8.45 -9.09 7.75
CA GLU A 168 -9.36 -10.24 7.75
C GLU A 168 -9.89 -10.63 9.15
N PRO A 169 -9.03 -10.81 10.19
CA PRO A 169 -9.49 -11.18 11.53
C PRO A 169 -10.30 -10.08 12.22
N LEU A 170 -10.15 -8.81 11.81
CA LEU A 170 -10.91 -7.68 12.34
C LEU A 170 -12.21 -7.45 11.60
N ALA A 171 -12.22 -7.70 10.29
CA ALA A 171 -13.40 -7.50 9.45
C ALA A 171 -14.50 -8.52 9.73
N LYS A 172 -14.14 -9.77 9.99
CA LYS A 172 -15.11 -10.84 10.22
C LYS A 172 -16.08 -10.55 11.38
N PRO A 173 -15.62 -10.28 12.62
CA PRO A 173 -16.54 -9.95 13.72
C PRO A 173 -17.29 -8.63 13.48
N ALA A 174 -16.71 -7.66 12.77
CA ALA A 174 -17.36 -6.42 12.43
C ALA A 174 -18.51 -6.59 11.40
N ILE A 175 -18.37 -7.51 10.47
CA ILE A 175 -19.44 -7.92 9.54
C ILE A 175 -20.56 -8.64 10.32
N GLU A 176 -20.19 -9.61 11.16
CA GLU A 176 -21.12 -10.41 11.95
C GLU A 176 -21.98 -9.55 12.87
N SER A 177 -21.43 -8.52 13.52
CA SER A 177 -22.19 -7.63 14.41
C SER A 177 -23.33 -6.89 13.69
N VAL A 178 -23.12 -6.52 12.42
CA VAL A 178 -24.16 -5.90 11.59
C VAL A 178 -25.16 -6.94 11.07
N GLU A 179 -24.69 -8.12 10.64
CA GLU A 179 -25.58 -9.21 10.18
C GLU A 179 -26.50 -9.73 11.30
N LYS A 180 -26.01 -9.76 12.54
CA LYS A 180 -26.81 -10.12 13.74
C LYS A 180 -27.76 -8.99 14.20
N GLY A 181 -27.63 -7.78 13.63
CA GLY A 181 -28.44 -6.63 14.00
C GLY A 181 -28.03 -5.95 15.31
N GLU A 182 -26.82 -6.25 15.82
CA GLU A 182 -26.23 -5.54 16.98
C GLU A 182 -25.93 -4.07 16.61
N ILE A 183 -25.56 -3.82 15.35
CA ILE A 183 -25.35 -2.47 14.80
C ILE A 183 -26.31 -2.27 13.62
N LYS A 184 -27.06 -1.17 13.65
CA LYS A 184 -28.02 -0.79 12.61
C LYS A 184 -27.65 0.54 11.96
N PHE A 185 -27.80 0.63 10.65
CA PHE A 185 -27.61 1.87 9.89
C PHE A 185 -28.96 2.53 9.60
N VAL A 186 -29.06 3.80 9.85
CA VAL A 186 -30.25 4.63 9.55
C VAL A 186 -29.83 5.77 8.63
N PRO A 187 -30.38 5.87 7.39
CA PRO A 187 -31.28 4.92 6.72
C PRO A 187 -30.62 3.57 6.38
N GLU A 188 -31.42 2.52 6.37
CA GLU A 188 -30.98 1.12 6.17
C GLU A 188 -30.16 0.88 4.89
N ARG A 189 -30.40 1.68 3.84
CA ARG A 189 -29.65 1.61 2.57
C ARG A 189 -28.14 1.67 2.75
N PHE A 190 -27.64 2.31 3.79
CA PHE A 190 -26.21 2.43 4.08
C PHE A 190 -25.58 1.16 4.66
N THR A 191 -26.39 0.21 5.13
CA THR A 191 -25.90 -1.13 5.50
C THR A 191 -25.21 -1.79 4.32
N LYS A 192 -25.78 -1.68 3.12
CA LYS A 192 -25.14 -2.22 1.90
C LYS A 192 -23.78 -1.59 1.62
N ASN A 193 -23.63 -0.28 1.83
CA ASN A 193 -22.37 0.43 1.62
C ASN A 193 -21.31 -0.05 2.60
N TYR A 194 -21.66 -0.17 3.89
CA TYR A 194 -20.77 -0.70 4.91
C TYR A 194 -20.36 -2.15 4.62
N MET A 195 -21.30 -3.02 4.33
CA MET A 195 -21.05 -4.44 4.04
C MET A 195 -20.17 -4.62 2.80
N ASN A 196 -20.41 -3.84 1.75
CA ASN A 196 -19.57 -3.84 0.57
C ASN A 196 -18.13 -3.43 0.87
N TRP A 197 -17.96 -2.38 1.69
CA TRP A 197 -16.64 -1.92 2.12
C TRP A 197 -15.91 -3.01 2.92
N MET A 198 -16.58 -3.60 3.91
CA MET A 198 -15.96 -4.57 4.81
C MET A 198 -15.64 -5.90 4.13
N LYS A 199 -16.54 -6.40 3.24
CA LYS A 199 -16.32 -7.66 2.51
C LYS A 199 -15.19 -7.58 1.49
N ASN A 200 -14.89 -6.37 0.98
CA ASN A 200 -13.82 -6.12 0.02
C ASN A 200 -12.62 -5.41 0.65
N THR A 201 -12.53 -5.38 1.98
CA THR A 201 -11.42 -4.69 2.64
C THR A 201 -10.11 -5.42 2.40
N ARG A 202 -9.04 -4.65 2.15
CA ARG A 202 -7.66 -5.14 2.07
C ARG A 202 -6.93 -4.78 3.34
N ASP A 203 -5.74 -5.34 3.53
CA ASP A 203 -4.86 -4.97 4.63
C ASP A 203 -4.63 -3.46 4.63
N TRP A 204 -4.77 -2.85 5.80
CA TRP A 204 -4.74 -1.41 5.96
C TRP A 204 -3.33 -0.92 6.23
N CYS A 205 -2.75 -0.19 5.28
CA CYS A 205 -1.50 0.51 5.49
C CYS A 205 -1.70 1.64 6.51
N ILE A 206 -0.99 1.56 7.63
CA ILE A 206 -1.11 2.50 8.75
C ILE A 206 0.05 3.47 8.89
N SER A 207 1.14 3.27 8.17
CA SER A 207 2.29 4.18 8.18
C SER A 207 2.11 5.35 7.22
N ARG A 208 2.58 6.52 7.64
CA ARG A 208 2.59 7.76 6.86
C ARG A 208 3.93 8.45 7.01
N GLN A 209 4.47 8.96 5.91
CA GLN A 209 5.72 9.71 5.84
C GLN A 209 5.43 11.19 6.12
N LEU A 210 4.91 11.50 7.32
CA LEU A 210 4.56 12.84 7.75
C LEU A 210 5.51 13.31 8.85
N TRP A 211 5.89 14.56 8.80
CA TRP A 211 6.73 15.16 9.83
C TRP A 211 6.00 15.31 11.18
N TRP A 212 4.68 15.50 11.17
CA TRP A 212 3.86 15.66 12.36
C TRP A 212 2.84 14.52 12.49
N GLY A 213 2.81 13.88 13.63
CA GLY A 213 1.86 12.82 13.94
C GLY A 213 2.33 11.91 15.07
N HIS A 214 1.59 10.85 15.35
CA HIS A 214 1.97 9.81 16.29
C HIS A 214 3.02 8.92 15.64
N GLN A 215 4.26 9.01 16.06
CA GLN A 215 5.35 8.19 15.54
C GLN A 215 5.08 6.71 15.87
N ILE A 216 5.40 5.84 14.93
CA ILE A 216 5.21 4.39 15.09
C ILE A 216 6.08 3.90 16.25
N PRO A 217 5.52 3.18 17.25
CA PRO A 217 6.22 2.74 18.44
C PRO A 217 7.02 1.45 18.17
N ALA A 218 7.86 1.49 17.15
CA ALA A 218 8.75 0.40 16.74
C ALA A 218 10.18 0.90 16.63
N TRP A 219 11.14 0.08 17.05
CA TRP A 219 12.58 0.37 17.02
C TRP A 219 13.32 -0.74 16.31
N TYR A 220 14.26 -0.37 15.47
CA TYR A 220 15.14 -1.27 14.75
C TYR A 220 16.49 -1.35 15.43
N CYS A 221 16.94 -2.56 15.74
CA CYS A 221 18.25 -2.77 16.31
C CYS A 221 19.32 -2.67 15.22
N ASP A 222 20.24 -1.71 15.35
CA ASP A 222 21.33 -1.52 14.40
C ASP A 222 22.38 -2.63 14.45
N ASP A 223 22.40 -3.44 15.53
CA ASP A 223 23.37 -4.51 15.68
C ASP A 223 22.91 -5.83 15.06
N CYS A 224 21.61 -6.18 15.14
CA CYS A 224 21.12 -7.48 14.70
C CYS A 224 19.88 -7.43 13.78
N GLY A 225 19.39 -6.23 13.43
CA GLY A 225 18.22 -6.06 12.55
C GLY A 225 16.84 -6.39 13.20
N GLU A 226 16.80 -6.71 14.50
CA GLU A 226 15.56 -7.04 15.19
C GLU A 226 14.63 -5.84 15.27
N THR A 227 13.32 -6.07 15.06
CA THR A 227 12.28 -5.05 15.24
C THR A 227 11.63 -5.20 16.61
N VAL A 228 11.73 -4.17 17.43
CA VAL A 228 11.20 -4.14 18.80
C VAL A 228 10.00 -3.20 18.83
N VAL A 229 8.82 -3.71 19.14
CA VAL A 229 7.60 -2.90 19.37
C VAL A 229 7.41 -2.72 20.87
N ALA A 230 7.31 -1.48 21.33
CA ALA A 230 7.19 -1.18 22.76
C ALA A 230 6.39 0.10 22.99
N LYS A 231 5.81 0.24 24.21
CA LYS A 231 5.05 1.46 24.61
C LYS A 231 5.95 2.67 24.82
N SER A 232 7.21 2.44 25.11
CA SER A 232 8.25 3.46 25.32
C SER A 232 9.57 2.98 24.73
N ALA A 233 10.49 3.90 24.47
CA ALA A 233 11.80 3.57 23.91
C ALA A 233 12.51 2.50 24.73
N PRO A 234 12.83 1.33 24.15
CA PRO A 234 13.54 0.28 24.86
C PRO A 234 15.00 0.67 25.07
N CYS A 235 15.57 0.31 26.23
CA CYS A 235 16.99 0.60 26.53
C CYS A 235 17.93 -0.37 25.81
N THR A 236 17.49 -1.59 25.57
CA THR A 236 18.30 -2.66 24.97
C THR A 236 17.46 -3.52 24.03
N CYS A 237 18.10 -4.07 23.03
CA CYS A 237 17.48 -5.07 22.14
C CYS A 237 17.26 -6.39 22.91
N PRO A 238 16.04 -6.93 22.92
CA PRO A 238 15.74 -8.19 23.63
C PRO A 238 16.43 -9.41 23.02
N LYS A 239 16.87 -9.33 21.75
CA LYS A 239 17.51 -10.43 21.03
C LYS A 239 19.03 -10.48 21.22
N CYS A 240 19.72 -9.36 21.12
CA CYS A 240 21.18 -9.31 21.15
C CYS A 240 21.78 -8.52 22.32
N GLY A 241 20.95 -7.81 23.11
CA GLY A 241 21.41 -6.93 24.19
C GLY A 241 22.02 -5.60 23.73
N GLY A 242 22.08 -5.34 22.42
CA GLY A 242 22.59 -4.10 21.86
C GLY A 242 21.78 -2.87 22.29
N THR A 243 22.44 -1.72 22.38
CA THR A 243 21.81 -0.45 22.82
C THR A 243 21.53 0.52 21.67
N ARG A 244 21.97 0.19 20.46
CA ARG A 244 21.74 1.01 19.27
C ARG A 244 20.38 0.65 18.66
N LEU A 245 19.38 1.42 19.04
CA LEU A 245 17.99 1.25 18.60
C LEU A 245 17.51 2.54 17.95
N THR A 246 17.10 2.45 16.69
CA THR A 246 16.57 3.57 15.91
C THR A 246 15.06 3.42 15.78
N GLN A 247 14.31 4.43 16.21
CA GLN A 247 12.83 4.43 16.08
C GLN A 247 12.43 4.56 14.61
N ASP A 248 11.34 3.90 14.23
CA ASP A 248 10.71 4.05 12.92
C ASP A 248 10.36 5.54 12.68
N PRO A 249 10.79 6.13 11.55
CA PRO A 249 10.55 7.55 11.27
C PRO A 249 9.11 7.87 10.89
N ASP A 250 8.32 6.87 10.50
CA ASP A 250 6.95 7.05 10.04
C ASP A 250 5.99 7.36 11.19
N THR A 251 4.88 7.97 10.85
CA THR A 251 3.78 8.24 11.76
C THR A 251 2.57 7.36 11.46
N LEU A 252 1.73 7.15 12.45
CA LEU A 252 0.48 6.41 12.28
C LEU A 252 -0.54 7.23 11.47
N ASP A 253 -1.31 6.54 10.65
CA ASP A 253 -2.48 7.10 9.97
C ASP A 253 -3.41 7.77 10.98
N THR A 254 -3.92 8.95 10.63
CA THR A 254 -4.89 9.70 11.45
C THR A 254 -6.08 8.83 11.90
N TRP A 255 -6.56 7.98 11.02
CA TRP A 255 -7.68 7.08 11.32
C TRP A 255 -7.36 6.02 12.37
N PHE A 256 -6.09 5.75 12.64
CA PHE A 256 -5.67 4.79 13.66
C PHE A 256 -6.08 5.26 15.07
N SER A 257 -5.79 6.50 15.42
CA SER A 257 -6.23 7.08 16.69
C SER A 257 -7.72 7.46 16.67
N SER A 258 -8.24 7.94 15.54
CA SER A 258 -9.66 8.29 15.39
C SER A 258 -10.60 7.11 15.59
N ALA A 259 -10.14 5.88 15.31
CA ALA A 259 -10.88 4.65 15.55
C ALA A 259 -11.15 4.39 17.04
N LEU A 260 -10.33 4.95 17.93
CA LEU A 260 -10.44 4.75 19.37
C LEU A 260 -11.46 5.70 20.03
N TRP A 261 -12.01 6.65 19.28
CA TRP A 261 -12.90 7.70 19.79
C TRP A 261 -13.99 7.20 20.75
N PRO A 262 -14.77 6.14 20.45
CA PRO A 262 -15.90 5.74 21.27
C PRO A 262 -15.54 5.34 22.70
N PHE A 263 -14.31 4.95 22.95
CA PHE A 263 -13.88 4.45 24.26
C PHE A 263 -12.67 5.20 24.83
N SER A 264 -11.75 5.71 23.99
CA SER A 264 -10.59 6.44 24.50
C SER A 264 -10.94 7.76 25.16
N THR A 265 -11.97 8.46 24.66
CA THR A 265 -12.48 9.72 25.25
C THR A 265 -13.18 9.52 26.58
N LEU A 266 -13.56 8.28 26.90
CA LEU A 266 -14.21 7.88 28.15
C LEU A 266 -13.24 7.31 29.18
N GLY A 267 -11.93 7.43 28.91
CA GLY A 267 -10.87 7.04 29.83
C GLY A 267 -10.19 5.70 29.57
N TRP A 268 -10.58 4.95 28.53
CA TRP A 268 -9.84 3.75 28.15
C TRP A 268 -8.34 4.11 27.86
N PRO A 269 -7.35 3.32 28.29
CA PRO A 269 -7.41 1.95 28.75
C PRO A 269 -7.64 1.73 30.25
N ASN A 270 -8.02 2.78 31.02
CA ASN A 270 -8.42 2.60 32.40
C ASN A 270 -9.84 2.01 32.47
N GLU A 271 -9.94 0.70 32.67
CA GLU A 271 -11.23 -0.01 32.77
C GLU A 271 -12.05 0.39 33.99
N GLU A 272 -11.44 1.04 34.99
CA GLU A 272 -12.11 1.53 36.20
C GLU A 272 -12.71 2.94 36.01
N SER A 273 -12.53 3.57 34.82
CA SER A 273 -13.15 4.87 34.54
C SER A 273 -14.67 4.80 34.67
N GLU A 274 -15.25 5.69 35.48
CA GLU A 274 -16.69 5.79 35.66
C GLU A 274 -17.41 6.15 34.36
N ASP A 275 -16.83 7.06 33.56
CA ASP A 275 -17.39 7.43 32.27
C ASP A 275 -17.40 6.26 31.28
N LEU A 276 -16.33 5.46 31.26
CA LEU A 276 -16.27 4.28 30.40
C LEU A 276 -17.32 3.25 30.80
N LYS A 277 -17.48 3.01 32.12
CA LYS A 277 -18.48 2.04 32.64
C LYS A 277 -19.92 2.50 32.40
N TYR A 278 -20.15 3.81 32.39
CA TYR A 278 -21.49 4.35 32.24
C TYR A 278 -21.90 4.60 30.79
N PHE A 279 -20.99 5.16 29.96
CA PHE A 279 -21.33 5.62 28.62
C PHE A 279 -20.93 4.65 27.51
N TYR A 280 -20.08 3.66 27.77
CA TYR A 280 -19.68 2.71 26.74
C TYR A 280 -20.32 1.31 26.94
N PRO A 281 -20.91 0.69 25.88
CA PRO A 281 -21.11 1.21 24.52
C PRO A 281 -22.10 2.37 24.49
N THR A 282 -21.92 3.28 23.50
CA THR A 282 -22.89 4.37 23.27
C THR A 282 -24.11 3.85 22.50
N ASN A 283 -25.20 4.62 22.45
CA ASN A 283 -26.39 4.21 21.72
C ASN A 283 -26.31 4.60 20.24
N THR A 284 -25.94 5.85 19.95
CA THR A 284 -26.07 6.39 18.60
C THR A 284 -24.81 7.15 18.19
N LEU A 285 -24.28 6.79 17.01
CA LEU A 285 -23.29 7.57 16.28
C LEU A 285 -24.00 8.33 15.14
N VAL A 286 -23.70 9.63 15.01
CA VAL A 286 -24.23 10.46 13.89
C VAL A 286 -23.04 10.93 13.04
N THR A 287 -23.08 10.65 11.73
CA THR A 287 -21.97 11.00 10.82
C THR A 287 -22.41 11.11 9.35
N GLY A 288 -21.54 11.67 8.52
CA GLY A 288 -21.73 11.71 7.07
C GLY A 288 -21.49 10.36 6.38
N TYR A 289 -22.13 10.17 5.25
CA TYR A 289 -21.99 8.93 4.47
C TYR A 289 -20.58 8.71 3.90
N ASP A 290 -19.80 9.75 3.73
CA ASP A 290 -18.49 9.72 3.08
C ASP A 290 -17.39 9.10 3.95
N ILE A 291 -17.62 8.95 5.25
CA ILE A 291 -16.65 8.37 6.18
C ILE A 291 -17.12 7.05 6.84
N ILE A 292 -18.11 6.39 6.26
CA ILE A 292 -18.54 5.06 6.69
C ILE A 292 -17.36 4.08 6.67
N GLY A 293 -16.63 4.02 5.56
CA GLY A 293 -15.45 3.15 5.42
C GLY A 293 -14.24 3.63 6.20
N PHE A 294 -14.03 4.95 6.33
CA PHE A 294 -12.83 5.49 6.97
C PHE A 294 -12.93 5.58 8.49
N TRP A 295 -14.08 5.92 9.03
CA TRP A 295 -14.23 6.13 10.46
C TRP A 295 -15.15 5.12 11.12
N VAL A 296 -16.38 4.96 10.61
CA VAL A 296 -17.37 4.08 11.24
C VAL A 296 -16.86 2.64 11.31
N SER A 297 -16.37 2.11 10.20
CA SER A 297 -15.84 0.73 10.16
C SER A 297 -14.68 0.53 11.12
N ARG A 298 -13.79 1.54 11.20
CA ARG A 298 -12.63 1.50 12.09
C ARG A 298 -13.01 1.54 13.57
N MET A 299 -13.99 2.35 13.94
CA MET A 299 -14.52 2.35 15.30
C MET A 299 -15.15 1.00 15.67
N ILE A 300 -15.89 0.40 14.74
CA ILE A 300 -16.55 -0.90 14.98
C ILE A 300 -15.53 -1.99 15.22
N PHE A 301 -14.59 -2.20 14.29
CA PHE A 301 -13.62 -3.28 14.48
C PHE A 301 -12.63 -3.02 15.63
N SER A 302 -12.27 -1.75 15.90
CA SER A 302 -11.42 -1.43 17.05
C SER A 302 -12.16 -1.63 18.37
N GLY A 303 -13.43 -1.22 18.47
CA GLY A 303 -14.26 -1.48 19.65
C GLY A 303 -14.37 -2.96 19.94
N LEU A 304 -14.70 -3.77 18.93
CA LEU A 304 -14.77 -5.23 19.09
C LEU A 304 -13.43 -5.85 19.46
N ALA A 305 -12.31 -5.40 18.87
CA ALA A 305 -10.99 -5.95 19.13
C ALA A 305 -10.45 -5.59 20.52
N TYR A 306 -10.67 -4.35 21.00
CA TYR A 306 -10.09 -3.89 22.25
C TYR A 306 -10.98 -4.07 23.47
N THR A 307 -12.32 -4.01 23.29
CA THR A 307 -13.27 -4.08 24.40
C THR A 307 -14.18 -5.30 24.35
N GLY A 308 -14.15 -6.06 23.25
CA GLY A 308 -15.06 -7.19 23.01
C GLY A 308 -16.52 -6.80 22.76
N LYS A 309 -16.82 -5.51 22.60
CA LYS A 309 -18.19 -5.00 22.43
C LYS A 309 -18.30 -4.09 21.22
N ALA A 310 -19.47 -4.13 20.56
CA ALA A 310 -19.79 -3.13 19.55
C ALA A 310 -19.83 -1.72 20.20
N PRO A 311 -19.21 -0.70 19.59
CA PRO A 311 -19.06 0.61 20.24
C PRO A 311 -20.35 1.43 20.31
N PHE A 312 -21.35 1.11 19.48
CA PHE A 312 -22.69 1.72 19.39
C PHE A 312 -23.67 0.75 18.71
N ASP A 313 -24.95 0.92 18.95
CA ASP A 313 -26.00 0.10 18.33
C ASP A 313 -26.60 0.71 17.05
N THR A 314 -26.56 2.03 16.92
CA THR A 314 -27.19 2.74 15.79
C THR A 314 -26.23 3.74 15.16
N VAL A 315 -26.13 3.69 13.82
CA VAL A 315 -25.36 4.65 13.02
C VAL A 315 -26.33 5.48 12.17
N CYS A 316 -26.56 6.72 12.58
CA CYS A 316 -27.40 7.68 11.84
C CYS A 316 -26.54 8.40 10.79
N ILE A 317 -26.86 8.21 9.52
CA ILE A 317 -26.14 8.78 8.40
C ILE A 317 -26.86 10.01 7.85
N HIS A 318 -26.18 11.15 7.85
CA HIS A 318 -26.69 12.40 7.26
C HIS A 318 -26.03 12.71 5.91
N GLY A 319 -26.62 13.67 5.19
CA GLY A 319 -26.06 14.22 3.95
C GLY A 319 -24.86 15.15 4.21
N ILE A 320 -24.18 15.52 3.12
CA ILE A 320 -23.05 16.47 3.15
C ILE A 320 -23.49 17.76 2.48
N VAL A 321 -23.10 18.90 3.06
CA VAL A 321 -23.36 20.22 2.47
C VAL A 321 -22.60 20.33 1.14
N ARG A 322 -23.32 20.78 0.13
CA ARG A 322 -22.81 20.98 -1.23
C ARG A 322 -23.05 22.40 -1.68
N ASP A 323 -22.19 22.89 -2.57
CA ASP A 323 -22.37 24.19 -3.22
C ASP A 323 -23.50 24.15 -4.28
N SER A 324 -23.76 25.30 -4.91
CA SER A 324 -24.78 25.45 -5.96
C SER A 324 -24.55 24.58 -7.20
N GLN A 325 -23.32 24.08 -7.39
CA GLN A 325 -22.94 23.19 -8.49
C GLN A 325 -22.94 21.71 -8.06
N GLY A 326 -23.37 21.42 -6.83
CA GLY A 326 -23.42 20.05 -6.30
C GLY A 326 -22.07 19.50 -5.84
N ARG A 327 -21.01 20.31 -5.76
CA ARG A 327 -19.70 19.88 -5.27
C ARG A 327 -19.67 19.85 -3.76
N LYS A 328 -18.99 18.87 -3.18
CA LYS A 328 -18.81 18.80 -1.72
C LYS A 328 -18.04 20.04 -1.24
N MET A 329 -18.59 20.74 -0.29
CA MET A 329 -17.91 21.88 0.33
C MET A 329 -16.70 21.42 1.16
N SER A 330 -15.62 22.17 1.08
CA SER A 330 -14.40 21.99 1.86
C SER A 330 -13.96 23.31 2.49
N LYS A 331 -12.91 23.27 3.32
CA LYS A 331 -12.37 24.49 3.97
C LYS A 331 -11.79 25.50 2.97
N SER A 332 -11.55 25.10 1.75
CA SER A 332 -11.00 25.93 0.67
C SER A 332 -12.04 26.40 -0.36
N LEU A 333 -13.31 26.16 -0.09
CA LEU A 333 -14.45 26.60 -0.94
C LEU A 333 -15.31 27.58 -0.17
#